data_248afe0aeed85a6f7c424153141d87d8
#
_entry.id   248afe0aeed85a6f7c424153141d87d8
#
_cell.length_a   1.000
_cell.length_b   1.000
_cell.length_c   1.000
_cell.angle_alpha   90.00
_cell.angle_beta   90.00
_cell.angle_gamma   90.00
#
_symmetry.space_group_name_H-M   'P 1'
#
loop_
_entity.id
_entity.type
_entity.pdbx_description
1 polymer ?
#
loop_
_entity_poly.entity_id
_entity_poly.type
_entity_poly.pdbx_seq_one_letter_code
_entity_poly.pdbx_strand_id
1 'polypeptide(L)'
;MAAPLLDPARLQRPDTLVRSEPFPHLLAHGQLSEEARGALERDFPKYSGAGFFPYDEKDCGPAVNGLVDALTAPAFASAVGAKLGIDDLGRYPTLVTLCRSLNKRHGTIHTDSKSKVATALLYLNRQWPDTSDGCLRFLNKIDDIDDLAAPEVKPLYGEFAIFKRADNSFHGHLPYEGERRVIQVAWLTSETEKLRKTQRGKLSRFFKKVAGGLDRKVGAGRDRNAAHRD
;
A
#
# COMPACT_ATOMS: atom_id res chain seq x y z
N MET A 1 -26.37 -0.71 -14.84
CA MET A 1 -24.99 -0.18 -14.74
C MET A 1 -24.21 -1.10 -13.80
N ALA A 2 -23.01 -1.52 -14.16
CA ALA A 2 -22.17 -2.31 -13.27
C ALA A 2 -21.85 -1.49 -12.00
N ALA A 3 -21.84 -2.17 -10.84
CA ALA A 3 -21.45 -1.51 -9.58
C ALA A 3 -20.01 -0.98 -9.68
N PRO A 4 -19.71 0.19 -9.09
CA PRO A 4 -18.35 0.72 -9.10
C PRO A 4 -17.40 -0.27 -8.41
N LEU A 5 -16.20 -0.43 -8.95
CA LEU A 5 -15.16 -1.29 -8.37
C LEU A 5 -14.83 -0.90 -6.92
N LEU A 6 -14.81 0.40 -6.66
CA LEU A 6 -14.56 1.00 -5.35
C LEU A 6 -15.67 2.03 -5.09
N ASP A 7 -16.38 1.90 -3.98
CA ASP A 7 -17.46 2.80 -3.61
C ASP A 7 -17.09 3.53 -2.29
N PRO A 8 -16.90 4.86 -2.34
CA PRO A 8 -16.61 5.66 -1.13
C PRO A 8 -17.66 5.51 -0.03
N ALA A 9 -18.92 5.17 -0.37
CA ALA A 9 -19.96 4.95 0.62
C ALA A 9 -19.65 3.75 1.55
N ARG A 10 -18.86 2.79 1.08
CA ARG A 10 -18.41 1.65 1.91
C ARG A 10 -17.53 2.07 3.09
N LEU A 11 -16.87 3.23 3.00
CA LEU A 11 -16.10 3.82 4.12
C LEU A 11 -17.01 4.32 5.26
N GLN A 12 -18.34 4.39 5.05
CA GLN A 12 -19.30 4.78 6.07
C GLN A 12 -19.87 3.58 6.85
N ARG A 13 -19.43 2.37 6.55
CA ARG A 13 -19.90 1.16 7.22
C ARG A 13 -19.56 1.20 8.71
N PRO A 14 -20.42 0.62 9.59
CA PRO A 14 -20.19 0.61 11.03
C PRO A 14 -18.91 -0.09 11.48
N ASP A 15 -18.41 -1.04 10.68
CA ASP A 15 -17.18 -1.80 10.91
C ASP A 15 -15.91 -1.07 10.44
N THR A 16 -16.04 0.14 9.89
CA THR A 16 -14.89 0.99 9.57
C THR A 16 -14.30 1.59 10.83
N LEU A 17 -13.05 1.22 11.14
CA LEU A 17 -12.31 1.77 12.27
C LEU A 17 -11.62 3.07 11.85
N VAL A 18 -11.90 4.17 12.55
CA VAL A 18 -11.20 5.45 12.39
C VAL A 18 -10.61 5.84 13.73
N ARG A 19 -9.33 6.17 13.78
CA ARG A 19 -8.64 6.63 14.98
C ARG A 19 -7.75 7.83 14.69
N SER A 20 -7.64 8.74 15.65
CA SER A 20 -6.73 9.89 15.61
C SER A 20 -5.40 9.60 16.32
N GLU A 21 -5.40 8.69 17.29
CA GLU A 21 -4.23 8.33 18.10
C GLU A 21 -3.75 6.89 17.81
N PRO A 22 -2.44 6.63 17.89
CA PRO A 22 -1.30 7.56 18.08
C PRO A 22 -1.02 8.43 16.86
N PHE A 23 -1.63 8.17 15.73
CA PHE A 23 -1.64 8.96 14.49
C PHE A 23 -2.94 8.69 13.73
N PRO A 24 -3.43 9.61 12.90
CA PRO A 24 -4.68 9.41 12.16
C PRO A 24 -4.58 8.23 11.20
N HIS A 25 -5.45 7.22 11.39
CA HIS A 25 -5.54 6.06 10.52
C HIS A 25 -6.97 5.52 10.41
N LEU A 26 -7.22 4.76 9.35
CA LEU A 26 -8.49 4.11 9.08
C LEU A 26 -8.23 2.68 8.58
N LEU A 27 -9.04 1.74 9.10
CA LEU A 27 -9.13 0.36 8.61
C LEU A 27 -10.57 0.11 8.17
N ALA A 28 -10.74 -0.46 6.97
CA ALA A 28 -12.05 -0.77 6.42
C ALA A 28 -12.04 -2.12 5.69
N HIS A 29 -13.13 -2.87 5.86
CA HIS A 29 -13.32 -4.20 5.30
C HIS A 29 -14.23 -4.17 4.07
N GLY A 30 -14.11 -5.18 3.19
CA GLY A 30 -15.05 -5.40 2.09
C GLY A 30 -15.18 -4.21 1.12
N GLN A 31 -14.08 -3.51 0.85
CA GLN A 31 -14.11 -2.31 0.00
C GLN A 31 -14.29 -2.61 -1.48
N LEU A 32 -14.14 -3.86 -1.90
CA LEU A 32 -14.33 -4.33 -3.26
C LEU A 32 -15.56 -5.23 -3.39
N SER A 33 -16.18 -5.25 -4.56
CA SER A 33 -17.26 -6.19 -4.85
C SER A 33 -16.70 -7.59 -5.17
N GLU A 34 -17.42 -8.65 -4.76
CA GLU A 34 -17.01 -10.04 -5.05
C GLU A 34 -17.00 -10.36 -6.54
N GLU A 35 -17.89 -9.71 -7.31
CA GLU A 35 -17.98 -9.88 -8.77
C GLU A 35 -16.71 -9.43 -9.49
N ALA A 36 -16.00 -8.44 -8.94
CA ALA A 36 -14.76 -7.94 -9.51
C ALA A 36 -13.54 -8.82 -9.25
N ARG A 37 -13.61 -9.73 -8.24
CA ARG A 37 -12.46 -10.51 -7.77
C ARG A 37 -11.75 -11.25 -8.90
N GLY A 38 -12.48 -12.01 -9.70
CA GLY A 38 -11.90 -12.82 -10.79
C GLY A 38 -11.20 -11.97 -11.86
N ALA A 39 -11.75 -10.82 -12.18
CA ALA A 39 -11.14 -9.89 -13.13
C ALA A 39 -9.87 -9.26 -12.56
N LEU A 40 -9.89 -8.82 -11.30
CA LEU A 40 -8.73 -8.23 -10.63
C LEU A 40 -7.60 -9.26 -10.45
N GLU A 41 -7.91 -10.50 -10.12
CA GLU A 41 -6.93 -11.59 -10.02
C GLU A 41 -6.21 -11.85 -11.35
N ARG A 42 -6.98 -11.93 -12.45
CA ARG A 42 -6.46 -12.15 -13.81
C ARG A 42 -5.59 -11.01 -14.28
N ASP A 43 -6.04 -9.78 -14.02
CA ASP A 43 -5.47 -8.53 -14.55
C ASP A 43 -4.30 -8.00 -13.69
N PHE A 44 -4.06 -8.61 -12.52
CA PHE A 44 -2.96 -8.20 -11.64
C PHE A 44 -1.60 -8.56 -12.26
N PRO A 45 -0.60 -7.64 -12.25
CA PRO A 45 0.64 -7.84 -12.97
C PRO A 45 1.47 -9.02 -12.46
N LYS A 46 2.13 -9.73 -13.37
CA LYS A 46 2.96 -10.90 -13.08
C LYS A 46 4.43 -10.49 -12.90
N TYR A 47 4.73 -9.85 -11.79
CA TYR A 47 6.12 -9.51 -11.45
C TYR A 47 6.91 -10.75 -11.01
N SER A 48 8.14 -10.88 -11.51
CA SER A 48 9.06 -11.97 -11.12
C SER A 48 9.84 -11.67 -9.83
N GLY A 49 9.89 -10.41 -9.41
CA GLY A 49 10.61 -9.96 -8.20
C GLY A 49 9.69 -9.73 -7.02
N ALA A 50 10.24 -9.78 -5.80
CA ALA A 50 9.55 -9.42 -4.57
C ALA A 50 9.62 -7.90 -4.29
N GLY A 51 8.62 -7.39 -3.58
CA GLY A 51 8.52 -6.00 -3.15
C GLY A 51 7.61 -5.15 -4.03
N PHE A 52 7.67 -3.84 -3.81
CA PHE A 52 6.83 -2.87 -4.50
C PHE A 52 7.46 -2.39 -5.81
N PHE A 53 6.65 -2.33 -6.86
CA PHE A 53 7.01 -1.84 -8.19
C PHE A 53 6.13 -0.65 -8.55
N PRO A 54 6.69 0.41 -9.17
CA PRO A 54 5.87 1.49 -9.70
C PRO A 54 4.80 0.95 -10.66
N TYR A 55 3.57 1.45 -10.50
CA TYR A 55 2.47 1.14 -11.40
C TYR A 55 2.82 1.55 -12.84
N ASP A 56 2.51 0.68 -13.77
CA ASP A 56 2.56 0.92 -15.20
C ASP A 56 1.31 0.27 -15.80
N GLU A 57 0.46 1.07 -16.43
CA GLU A 57 -0.79 0.62 -17.04
C GLU A 57 -0.58 -0.56 -18.00
N LYS A 58 0.56 -0.57 -18.70
CA LYS A 58 0.91 -1.63 -19.68
C LYS A 58 1.19 -3.00 -19.07
N ASP A 59 1.51 -3.05 -17.79
CA ASP A 59 1.75 -4.31 -17.08
C ASP A 59 0.46 -4.91 -16.50
N CYS A 60 -0.62 -4.12 -16.45
CA CYS A 60 -1.89 -4.46 -15.82
C CYS A 60 -3.00 -4.67 -16.85
N GLY A 61 -4.01 -5.45 -16.49
CA GLY A 61 -5.23 -5.51 -17.28
C GLY A 61 -6.26 -4.46 -16.87
N PRO A 62 -7.37 -4.35 -17.67
CA PRO A 62 -8.35 -3.26 -17.51
C PRO A 62 -8.98 -3.14 -16.12
N ALA A 63 -9.23 -4.26 -15.42
CA ALA A 63 -9.84 -4.21 -14.09
C ALA A 63 -8.89 -3.56 -13.06
N VAL A 64 -7.60 -3.88 -13.10
CA VAL A 64 -6.61 -3.26 -12.20
C VAL A 64 -6.39 -1.79 -12.56
N ASN A 65 -6.35 -1.44 -13.84
CA ASN A 65 -6.23 -0.06 -14.28
C ASN A 65 -7.42 0.78 -13.80
N GLY A 66 -8.65 0.29 -13.99
CA GLY A 66 -9.85 0.97 -13.49
C GLY A 66 -9.90 1.08 -11.96
N LEU A 67 -9.34 0.09 -11.23
CA LEU A 67 -9.23 0.17 -9.78
C LEU A 67 -8.20 1.23 -9.34
N VAL A 68 -7.07 1.35 -10.03
CA VAL A 68 -6.08 2.41 -9.78
C VAL A 68 -6.68 3.78 -10.03
N ASP A 69 -7.43 3.96 -11.12
CA ASP A 69 -8.14 5.20 -11.41
C ASP A 69 -9.13 5.56 -10.30
N ALA A 70 -9.91 4.58 -9.82
CA ALA A 70 -10.86 4.79 -8.72
C ALA A 70 -10.17 5.17 -7.39
N LEU A 71 -9.04 4.51 -7.06
CA LEU A 71 -8.26 4.78 -5.84
C LEU A 71 -7.59 6.16 -5.85
N THR A 72 -7.25 6.67 -7.05
CA THR A 72 -6.59 7.97 -7.21
C THR A 72 -7.56 9.08 -7.56
N ALA A 73 -8.86 8.76 -7.73
CA ALA A 73 -9.88 9.75 -8.04
C ALA A 73 -10.01 10.80 -6.91
N PRO A 74 -10.13 12.10 -7.23
CA PRO A 74 -10.27 13.15 -6.22
C PRO A 74 -11.43 12.92 -5.25
N ALA A 75 -12.55 12.37 -5.72
CA ALA A 75 -13.70 12.07 -4.88
C ALA A 75 -13.39 11.03 -3.80
N PHE A 76 -12.65 9.95 -4.15
CA PHE A 76 -12.22 8.95 -3.18
C PHE A 76 -11.18 9.53 -2.21
N ALA A 77 -10.20 10.28 -2.73
CA ALA A 77 -9.19 10.94 -1.91
C ALA A 77 -9.82 11.92 -0.90
N SER A 78 -10.81 12.71 -1.32
CA SER A 78 -11.54 13.62 -0.42
C SER A 78 -12.32 12.87 0.66
N ALA A 79 -12.97 11.75 0.30
CA ALA A 79 -13.73 10.94 1.25
C ALA A 79 -12.84 10.33 2.35
N VAL A 80 -11.67 9.80 2.00
CA VAL A 80 -10.70 9.26 2.98
C VAL A 80 -9.98 10.38 3.74
N GLY A 81 -9.64 11.48 3.06
CA GLY A 81 -9.01 12.65 3.67
C GLY A 81 -9.84 13.25 4.79
N ALA A 82 -11.14 13.41 4.56
CA ALA A 82 -12.08 13.91 5.58
C ALA A 82 -12.06 13.06 6.86
N LYS A 83 -11.95 11.72 6.74
CA LYS A 83 -11.87 10.81 7.90
C LYS A 83 -10.53 10.89 8.66
N LEU A 84 -9.47 11.33 8.01
CA LEU A 84 -8.14 11.47 8.59
C LEU A 84 -7.79 12.91 9.01
N GLY A 85 -8.74 13.85 8.90
CA GLY A 85 -8.47 15.26 9.16
C GLY A 85 -7.41 15.85 8.20
N ILE A 86 -7.47 15.46 6.92
CA ILE A 86 -6.62 15.99 5.86
C ILE A 86 -7.49 16.78 4.90
N ASP A 87 -7.35 18.09 4.91
CA ASP A 87 -8.08 18.95 4.00
C ASP A 87 -7.62 18.73 2.55
N ASP A 88 -8.61 18.51 1.67
CA ASP A 88 -8.41 18.38 0.23
C ASP A 88 -7.26 17.42 -0.16
N LEU A 89 -7.31 16.18 0.35
CA LEU A 89 -6.32 15.16 0.00
C LEU A 89 -6.24 14.94 -1.52
N GLY A 90 -7.33 15.20 -2.24
CA GLY A 90 -7.40 15.06 -3.69
C GLY A 90 -6.49 16.00 -4.50
N ARG A 91 -6.02 17.10 -3.91
CA ARG A 91 -5.09 18.04 -4.56
C ARG A 91 -3.64 17.53 -4.64
N TYR A 92 -3.30 16.55 -3.82
CA TYR A 92 -1.94 16.05 -3.75
C TYR A 92 -1.63 15.03 -4.86
N PRO A 93 -0.47 15.12 -5.51
CA PRO A 93 -0.07 14.18 -6.53
C PRO A 93 0.09 12.77 -5.94
N THR A 94 -0.31 11.76 -6.71
CA THR A 94 -0.27 10.37 -6.29
C THR A 94 0.89 9.61 -6.91
N LEU A 95 1.49 8.71 -6.13
CA LEU A 95 2.39 7.65 -6.57
C LEU A 95 1.75 6.31 -6.25
N VAL A 96 1.51 5.51 -7.28
CA VAL A 96 0.96 4.17 -7.13
C VAL A 96 2.07 3.13 -7.28
N THR A 97 2.08 2.17 -6.39
CA THR A 97 2.96 0.99 -6.46
C THR A 97 2.17 -0.28 -6.23
N LEU A 98 2.56 -1.35 -6.90
CA LEU A 98 1.95 -2.67 -6.74
C LEU A 98 2.98 -3.65 -6.20
N CYS A 99 2.54 -4.48 -5.25
CA CYS A 99 3.31 -5.60 -4.76
C CYS A 99 2.54 -6.89 -5.08
N ARG A 100 3.24 -7.89 -5.68
CA ARG A 100 2.68 -9.22 -5.89
C ARG A 100 3.17 -10.22 -4.86
N SER A 101 4.42 -10.11 -4.46
CA SER A 101 5.04 -11.02 -3.50
C SER A 101 6.07 -10.30 -2.65
N LEU A 102 6.32 -10.84 -1.48
CA LEU A 102 7.36 -10.40 -0.56
C LEU A 102 8.39 -11.51 -0.34
N ASN A 103 9.53 -11.12 0.20
CA ASN A 103 10.48 -12.01 0.84
C ASN A 103 10.71 -11.57 2.30
N LYS A 104 11.35 -12.39 3.12
CA LYS A 104 11.55 -12.17 4.57
C LYS A 104 12.32 -10.88 4.93
N ARG A 105 12.86 -10.15 3.94
CA ARG A 105 13.59 -8.88 4.16
C ARG A 105 12.66 -7.67 4.24
N HIS A 106 11.40 -7.82 3.80
CA HIS A 106 10.40 -6.76 3.86
C HIS A 106 9.71 -6.74 5.23
N GLY A 107 9.11 -5.62 5.57
CA GLY A 107 8.23 -5.50 6.73
C GLY A 107 8.86 -4.94 8.00
N THR A 108 10.09 -4.42 7.95
CA THR A 108 10.69 -3.71 9.09
C THR A 108 9.83 -2.54 9.53
N ILE A 109 9.79 -2.28 10.84
CA ILE A 109 9.09 -1.13 11.41
C ILE A 109 9.73 0.16 10.88
N HIS A 110 8.90 1.08 10.41
CA HIS A 110 9.35 2.38 9.92
C HIS A 110 8.21 3.40 9.97
N THR A 111 8.54 4.66 9.72
CA THR A 111 7.59 5.70 9.30
C THR A 111 7.79 5.99 7.82
N ASP A 112 6.75 6.48 7.18
CA ASP A 112 6.86 6.96 5.81
C ASP A 112 7.71 8.22 5.71
N SER A 113 8.34 8.43 4.53
CA SER A 113 9.15 9.63 4.29
C SER A 113 8.32 10.92 4.39
N LYS A 114 8.97 12.03 4.78
CA LYS A 114 8.36 13.36 4.93
C LYS A 114 7.73 13.91 3.64
N SER A 115 8.09 13.35 2.49
CA SER A 115 7.48 13.70 1.21
C SER A 115 6.10 13.07 0.97
N LYS A 116 5.58 12.25 1.91
CA LYS A 116 4.23 11.70 1.86
C LYS A 116 3.30 12.47 2.80
N VAL A 117 2.05 12.65 2.37
CA VAL A 117 0.95 13.18 3.17
C VAL A 117 0.14 12.05 3.80
N ALA A 118 -0.17 11.03 3.00
CA ALA A 118 -0.88 9.84 3.43
C ALA A 118 -0.46 8.64 2.56
N THR A 119 -0.67 7.43 3.10
CA THR A 119 -0.46 6.18 2.36
C THR A 119 -1.64 5.25 2.57
N ALA A 120 -2.21 4.76 1.47
CA ALA A 120 -3.25 3.75 1.46
C ALA A 120 -2.74 2.43 0.91
N LEU A 121 -3.28 1.32 1.45
CA LEU A 121 -3.03 -0.04 1.02
C LEU A 121 -4.37 -0.74 0.81
N LEU A 122 -4.60 -1.26 -0.39
CA LEU A 122 -5.75 -2.11 -0.71
C LEU A 122 -5.26 -3.51 -1.06
N TYR A 123 -5.75 -4.50 -0.33
CA TYR A 123 -5.29 -5.89 -0.46
C TYR A 123 -6.19 -6.71 -1.37
N LEU A 124 -5.57 -7.70 -2.04
CA LEU A 124 -6.23 -8.46 -3.12
C LEU A 124 -5.99 -9.98 -3.03
N ASN A 125 -5.51 -10.51 -1.90
CA ASN A 125 -5.32 -11.96 -1.78
C ASN A 125 -6.65 -12.65 -1.51
N ARG A 126 -6.91 -13.73 -2.21
CA ARG A 126 -8.13 -14.52 -2.04
C ARG A 126 -8.23 -15.17 -0.67
N GLN A 127 -7.09 -15.59 -0.14
CA GLN A 127 -6.95 -16.25 1.15
C GLN A 127 -5.64 -15.84 1.80
N TRP A 128 -5.56 -15.96 3.10
CA TRP A 128 -4.35 -15.75 3.88
C TRP A 128 -4.19 -16.90 4.89
N PRO A 129 -2.96 -17.41 5.11
CA PRO A 129 -2.73 -18.40 6.16
C PRO A 129 -3.18 -17.89 7.54
N ASP A 130 -3.46 -18.79 8.45
CA ASP A 130 -3.77 -18.41 9.84
C ASP A 130 -2.48 -18.08 10.60
N THR A 131 -1.90 -16.95 10.24
CA THR A 131 -0.67 -16.39 10.79
C THR A 131 -0.72 -14.87 10.78
N SER A 132 0.04 -14.24 11.67
CA SER A 132 0.28 -12.80 11.65
C SER A 132 1.40 -12.38 10.69
N ASP A 133 2.15 -13.34 10.12
CA ASP A 133 3.22 -13.03 9.18
C ASP A 133 2.69 -12.26 7.96
N GLY A 134 3.33 -11.15 7.63
CA GLY A 134 2.91 -10.30 6.51
C GLY A 134 1.63 -9.47 6.73
N CYS A 135 0.94 -9.60 7.88
CA CYS A 135 -0.19 -8.75 8.25
C CYS A 135 0.29 -7.34 8.58
N LEU A 136 -0.38 -6.30 8.04
CA LEU A 136 -0.02 -4.92 8.37
C LEU A 136 -0.33 -4.64 9.83
N ARG A 137 0.62 -4.02 10.52
CA ARG A 137 0.51 -3.56 11.90
C ARG A 137 0.76 -2.06 11.97
N PHE A 138 -0.16 -1.34 12.61
CA PHE A 138 0.07 0.02 13.09
C PHE A 138 0.50 -0.07 14.55
N LEU A 139 1.54 0.68 14.93
CA LEU A 139 2.28 0.47 16.18
C LEU A 139 2.34 1.76 17.00
N ASN A 140 2.39 1.62 18.31
CA ASN A 140 2.63 2.74 19.22
C ASN A 140 4.12 3.10 19.31
N LYS A 141 5.03 2.12 19.10
CA LYS A 141 6.49 2.29 19.21
C LYS A 141 7.22 1.80 17.97
N ILE A 142 8.41 2.36 17.74
CA ILE A 142 9.26 2.01 16.59
C ILE A 142 10.05 0.71 16.80
N ASP A 143 10.24 0.28 18.01
CA ASP A 143 11.10 -0.84 18.41
C ASP A 143 10.32 -2.07 18.89
N ASP A 144 8.99 -2.02 18.87
CA ASP A 144 8.14 -3.11 19.32
C ASP A 144 7.07 -3.43 18.27
N ILE A 145 7.23 -4.56 17.58
CA ILE A 145 6.31 -5.01 16.54
C ILE A 145 4.97 -5.51 17.10
N ASP A 146 4.92 -5.84 18.37
CA ASP A 146 3.75 -6.39 19.04
C ASP A 146 2.96 -5.33 19.84
N ASP A 147 3.49 -4.10 19.98
CA ASP A 147 2.77 -2.97 20.60
C ASP A 147 1.79 -2.33 19.61
N LEU A 148 0.67 -3.01 19.37
CA LEU A 148 -0.31 -2.66 18.35
C LEU A 148 -1.14 -1.43 18.74
N ALA A 149 -1.21 -0.44 17.85
CA ALA A 149 -2.11 0.72 17.94
C ALA A 149 -3.54 0.41 17.43
N ALA A 150 -3.68 -0.61 16.58
CA ALA A 150 -4.94 -1.06 16.02
C ALA A 150 -4.87 -2.58 15.73
N PRO A 151 -6.01 -3.26 15.50
CA PRO A 151 -5.99 -4.64 15.01
C PRO A 151 -5.12 -4.78 13.77
N GLU A 152 -4.35 -5.88 13.70
CA GLU A 152 -3.57 -6.17 12.49
C GLU A 152 -4.49 -6.42 11.28
N VAL A 153 -4.01 -6.05 10.11
CA VAL A 153 -4.76 -6.21 8.86
C VAL A 153 -4.21 -7.39 8.08
N LYS A 154 -4.99 -8.48 8.01
CA LYS A 154 -4.70 -9.59 7.11
C LYS A 154 -4.81 -9.10 5.66
N PRO A 155 -3.87 -9.45 4.76
CA PRO A 155 -3.89 -8.94 3.39
C PRO A 155 -4.96 -9.59 2.50
N LEU A 156 -6.19 -9.69 2.97
CA LEU A 156 -7.31 -10.32 2.27
C LEU A 156 -7.96 -9.37 1.25
N TYR A 157 -8.68 -9.95 0.31
CA TYR A 157 -9.40 -9.22 -0.74
C TYR A 157 -10.39 -8.21 -0.16
N GLY A 158 -10.25 -6.94 -0.57
CA GLY A 158 -11.11 -5.85 -0.12
C GLY A 158 -10.73 -5.24 1.23
N GLU A 159 -9.68 -5.74 1.91
CA GLU A 159 -9.14 -5.09 3.09
C GLU A 159 -8.41 -3.80 2.70
N PHE A 160 -8.73 -2.72 3.40
CA PHE A 160 -8.20 -1.39 3.13
C PHE A 160 -7.66 -0.76 4.39
N ALA A 161 -6.46 -0.22 4.31
CA ALA A 161 -5.84 0.56 5.37
C ALA A 161 -5.31 1.86 4.79
N ILE A 162 -5.52 2.97 5.49
CA ILE A 162 -4.91 4.26 5.15
C ILE A 162 -4.48 4.98 6.42
N PHE A 163 -3.37 5.70 6.36
CA PHE A 163 -2.88 6.51 7.47
C PHE A 163 -2.29 7.83 6.97
N LYS A 164 -2.44 8.87 7.80
CA LYS A 164 -1.75 10.15 7.65
C LYS A 164 -0.30 9.98 8.09
N ARG A 165 0.64 10.50 7.29
CA ARG A 165 2.04 10.51 7.67
C ARG A 165 2.25 11.41 8.89
N ALA A 166 2.90 10.87 9.91
CA ALA A 166 3.36 11.58 11.11
C ALA A 166 4.72 11.02 11.54
N ASP A 167 5.44 11.72 12.42
CA ASP A 167 6.75 11.25 12.88
C ASP A 167 6.64 9.99 13.77
N ASN A 168 5.46 9.73 14.32
CA ASN A 168 5.10 8.54 15.08
C ASN A 168 4.17 7.57 14.32
N SER A 169 3.97 7.71 13.01
CA SER A 169 3.14 6.79 12.23
C SER A 169 3.88 5.47 11.95
N PHE A 170 4.29 4.79 13.05
CA PHE A 170 5.03 3.55 12.97
C PHE A 170 4.16 2.43 12.44
N HIS A 171 4.68 1.71 11.46
CA HIS A 171 4.00 0.55 10.88
C HIS A 171 5.01 -0.43 10.29
N GLY A 172 4.56 -1.67 10.14
CA GLY A 172 5.37 -2.75 9.60
C GLY A 172 4.57 -4.04 9.53
N HIS A 173 5.26 -5.14 9.39
CA HIS A 173 4.68 -6.49 9.49
C HIS A 173 5.77 -7.50 9.85
N LEU A 174 5.37 -8.63 10.43
CA LEU A 174 6.28 -9.75 10.63
C LEU A 174 6.83 -10.25 9.30
N PRO A 175 8.06 -10.82 9.28
CA PRO A 175 8.66 -11.34 8.07
C PRO A 175 7.75 -12.34 7.36
N TYR A 176 7.56 -12.17 6.06
CA TYR A 176 6.73 -13.05 5.23
C TYR A 176 7.42 -13.31 3.89
N GLU A 177 7.31 -14.52 3.39
CA GLU A 177 7.75 -14.90 2.06
C GLU A 177 6.61 -15.57 1.30
N GLY A 178 6.23 -14.99 0.16
CA GLY A 178 5.14 -15.51 -0.63
C GLY A 178 4.32 -14.44 -1.32
N GLU A 179 3.17 -14.86 -1.86
CA GLU A 179 2.25 -13.97 -2.56
C GLU A 179 1.53 -13.04 -1.57
N ARG A 180 1.67 -11.73 -1.78
CA ARG A 180 0.99 -10.67 -1.04
C ARG A 180 0.64 -9.54 -1.99
N ARG A 181 -0.55 -9.65 -2.58
CA ARG A 181 -1.04 -8.69 -3.57
C ARG A 181 -1.59 -7.46 -2.87
N VAL A 182 -1.00 -6.32 -3.18
CA VAL A 182 -1.45 -5.03 -2.65
C VAL A 182 -1.24 -3.92 -3.68
N ILE A 183 -2.21 -3.01 -3.78
CA ILE A 183 -2.07 -1.73 -4.44
C ILE A 183 -1.85 -0.70 -3.34
N GLN A 184 -0.72 0.00 -3.41
CA GLN A 184 -0.40 1.09 -2.51
C GLN A 184 -0.51 2.42 -3.25
N VAL A 185 -1.23 3.37 -2.68
CA VAL A 185 -1.32 4.74 -3.15
C VAL A 185 -0.70 5.66 -2.09
N ALA A 186 0.29 6.45 -2.48
CA ALA A 186 0.86 7.48 -1.64
C ALA A 186 0.50 8.86 -2.21
N TRP A 187 -0.09 9.73 -1.41
CA TRP A 187 -0.25 11.15 -1.72
C TRP A 187 1.00 11.89 -1.31
N LEU A 188 1.59 12.65 -2.22
CA LEU A 188 2.90 13.28 -2.06
C LEU A 188 2.76 14.79 -1.90
N THR A 189 3.70 15.39 -1.18
CA THR A 189 3.69 16.83 -0.89
C THR A 189 3.84 17.70 -2.13
N SER A 190 4.42 17.19 -3.23
CA SER A 190 4.61 17.94 -4.48
C SER A 190 4.83 17.03 -5.70
N GLU A 191 4.61 17.57 -6.90
CA GLU A 191 4.94 16.91 -8.17
C GLU A 191 6.45 16.65 -8.31
N THR A 192 7.30 17.49 -7.77
CA THR A 192 8.77 17.27 -7.75
C THR A 192 9.12 15.99 -7.01
N GLU A 193 8.50 15.74 -5.86
CA GLU A 193 8.69 14.51 -5.10
C GLU A 193 8.16 13.28 -5.86
N LYS A 194 7.04 13.41 -6.56
CA LYS A 194 6.50 12.36 -7.43
C LYS A 194 7.49 12.01 -8.53
N LEU A 195 8.03 12.99 -9.24
CA LEU A 195 9.01 12.77 -10.30
C LEU A 195 10.28 12.09 -9.75
N ARG A 196 10.81 12.57 -8.64
CA ARG A 196 11.98 11.98 -7.96
C ARG A 196 11.77 10.51 -7.61
N LYS A 197 10.64 10.19 -6.99
CA LYS A 197 10.30 8.81 -6.59
C LYS A 197 10.02 7.90 -7.79
N THR A 198 9.36 8.41 -8.81
CA THR A 198 9.09 7.67 -10.05
C THR A 198 10.38 7.29 -10.78
N GLN A 199 11.32 8.23 -10.89
CA GLN A 199 12.64 7.98 -11.50
C GLN A 199 13.43 6.93 -10.73
N ARG A 200 13.50 7.04 -9.39
CA ARG A 200 14.14 6.03 -8.53
C ARG A 200 13.49 4.65 -8.70
N GLY A 201 12.17 4.58 -8.77
CA GLY A 201 11.43 3.35 -8.98
C GLY A 201 11.71 2.70 -10.34
N LYS A 202 11.77 3.50 -11.42
CA LYS A 202 12.11 3.01 -12.77
C LYS A 202 13.53 2.45 -12.83
N LEU A 203 14.51 3.12 -12.23
CA LEU A 203 15.89 2.63 -12.13
C LEU A 203 15.95 1.31 -11.33
N SER A 204 15.31 1.25 -10.17
CA SER A 204 15.24 0.01 -9.38
C SER A 204 14.59 -1.14 -10.16
N ARG A 205 13.51 -0.87 -10.90
CA ARG A 205 12.85 -1.86 -11.78
C ARG A 205 13.75 -2.35 -12.89
N PHE A 206 14.48 -1.44 -13.55
CA PHE A 206 15.43 -1.78 -14.61
C PHE A 206 16.52 -2.71 -14.05
N PHE A 207 17.14 -2.36 -12.93
CA PHE A 207 18.16 -3.21 -12.30
C PHE A 207 17.60 -4.58 -11.85
N LYS A 208 16.38 -4.65 -11.33
CA LYS A 208 15.73 -5.93 -10.97
C LYS A 208 15.41 -6.79 -12.20
N LYS A 209 15.05 -6.21 -13.34
CA LYS A 209 14.86 -6.94 -14.60
C LYS A 209 16.18 -7.47 -15.19
N VAL A 210 17.24 -6.68 -15.11
CA VAL A 210 18.57 -7.06 -15.64
C VAL A 210 19.28 -8.03 -14.69
N ALA A 211 19.12 -7.87 -13.37
CA ALA A 211 19.76 -8.71 -12.35
C ALA A 211 18.94 -9.96 -11.96
N GLY A 212 17.84 -10.22 -12.64
CA GLY A 212 16.90 -11.32 -12.30
C GLY A 212 17.46 -12.73 -12.27
N GLY A 213 18.77 -12.90 -12.55
CA GLY A 213 19.55 -14.12 -12.36
C GLY A 213 20.55 -14.10 -11.20
N LEU A 214 20.90 -12.91 -10.66
CA LEU A 214 21.97 -12.76 -9.65
C LEU A 214 21.47 -12.36 -8.25
N ASP A 215 20.20 -12.03 -8.07
CA ASP A 215 19.68 -11.36 -6.86
C ASP A 215 19.55 -12.27 -5.62
N ARG A 216 19.95 -13.53 -5.67
CA ARG A 216 19.98 -14.41 -4.50
C ARG A 216 21.12 -14.10 -3.51
N LYS A 217 22.13 -13.31 -3.88
CA LYS A 217 23.33 -13.09 -3.06
C LYS A 217 23.72 -11.65 -2.70
N VAL A 218 23.19 -10.61 -3.34
CA VAL A 218 23.73 -9.23 -3.20
C VAL A 218 22.77 -8.18 -2.64
N GLY A 219 21.48 -8.45 -2.49
CA GLY A 219 20.44 -7.47 -2.14
C GLY A 219 20.28 -7.11 -0.64
N ALA A 220 21.13 -7.59 0.27
CA ALA A 220 20.88 -7.53 1.71
C ALA A 220 21.14 -6.16 2.39
N GLY A 221 21.72 -5.19 1.71
CA GLY A 221 22.27 -3.99 2.37
C GLY A 221 21.60 -2.65 2.03
N ARG A 222 20.76 -2.57 0.99
CA ARG A 222 20.33 -1.27 0.46
C ARG A 222 18.99 -0.73 0.94
N ASP A 223 18.06 -1.58 1.38
CA ASP A 223 16.74 -1.09 1.84
C ASP A 223 16.75 -0.54 3.28
N ARG A 224 17.75 -0.89 4.11
CA ARG A 224 17.90 -0.35 5.46
C ARG A 224 18.25 1.15 5.51
N ASN A 225 18.80 1.71 4.43
CA ASN A 225 19.25 3.11 4.39
C ASN A 225 18.26 4.07 3.71
N ALA A 226 17.16 3.59 3.16
CA ALA A 226 16.17 4.47 2.51
C ALA A 226 15.26 5.21 3.52
N ALA A 227 15.12 4.69 4.74
CA ALA A 227 14.31 5.29 5.80
C ALA A 227 15.04 6.37 6.62
N HIS A 228 16.37 6.47 6.51
CA HIS A 228 17.20 7.38 7.32
C HIS A 228 17.95 8.47 6.54
N ARG A 229 17.64 8.66 5.26
CA ARG A 229 18.24 9.76 4.47
C ARG A 229 17.14 10.66 3.93
N ASP A 230 16.72 11.60 4.76
CA ASP A 230 16.27 12.94 4.44
C ASP A 230 16.73 13.89 5.54
#